data_f2eca0fdb8bca4ff88ea5e91f7b7079e
#
_entry.id   f2eca0fdb8bca4ff88ea5e91f7b7079e
#
_cell.length_a   1.000
_cell.length_b   1.000
_cell.length_c   1.000
_cell.angle_alpha   90.00
_cell.angle_beta   90.00
_cell.angle_gamma   90.00
#
_symmetry.space_group_name_H-M   'P 1'
#
loop_
_entity.id
_entity.type
_entity.pdbx_description
1 polymer ?
#
loop_
_entity_poly.entity_id
_entity_poly.type
_entity_poly.pdbx_seq_one_letter_code
_entity_poly.pdbx_strand_id
1 'polypeptide(L)'
;YGQTIGESLLEGGEASVLGTFNWLDSLAMPNAGTYWQYVRFTPDDQESFQPVDFQVEVHVDTASQTITWELTNFVMKVGDVLNLTAVATSGLEVTYTLDDDTYAEINNNVLTALQVGMVTVTASQDGTYVDEFGDEYTNYFAADPVSCFITIVAKDVNTGTDLTFPGVKATKIIRDGRLYIIRNGHIYNVNGQVVE
;
A
#
# COMPACT_ATOMS: atom_id res chain seq x y z
N TYR A 1 -15.00 15.71 0.30
CA TYR A 1 -14.54 15.19 1.59
C TYR A 1 -13.15 15.74 1.97
N GLY A 2 -12.87 15.81 3.28
CA GLY A 2 -11.59 16.32 3.81
C GLY A 2 -11.53 17.81 4.05
N GLN A 3 -12.62 18.53 3.86
CA GLN A 3 -12.76 19.97 4.15
C GLN A 3 -13.69 20.18 5.34
N THR A 4 -13.48 21.27 6.08
CA THR A 4 -14.41 21.69 7.13
C THR A 4 -15.65 22.37 6.53
N ILE A 5 -16.77 22.31 7.23
CA ILE A 5 -18.00 23.01 6.84
C ILE A 5 -17.75 24.52 6.74
N GLY A 6 -16.90 25.08 7.61
CA GLY A 6 -16.56 26.52 7.60
C GLY A 6 -15.86 27.01 6.34
N GLU A 7 -15.28 26.11 5.53
CA GLU A 7 -14.69 26.46 4.23
C GLU A 7 -15.74 26.58 3.12
N SER A 8 -16.98 26.12 3.37
CA SER A 8 -18.12 26.29 2.46
C SER A 8 -18.75 27.66 2.61
N LEU A 9 -19.00 28.33 1.49
CA LEU A 9 -19.73 29.59 1.47
C LEU A 9 -21.22 29.35 1.70
N LEU A 10 -21.83 30.19 2.56
CA LEU A 10 -23.28 30.28 2.70
C LEU A 10 -23.80 31.24 1.65
N GLU A 11 -24.62 30.76 0.72
CA GLU A 11 -25.21 31.57 -0.35
C GLU A 11 -26.74 31.48 -0.32
N GLY A 12 -27.41 32.48 -0.88
CA GLY A 12 -28.85 32.48 -1.07
C GLY A 12 -29.70 32.72 0.20
N GLY A 13 -29.06 33.05 1.33
CA GLY A 13 -29.79 33.38 2.55
C GLY A 13 -30.52 34.74 2.46
N GLU A 14 -31.79 34.76 2.82
CA GLU A 14 -32.58 35.98 2.93
C GLU A 14 -33.08 36.18 4.35
N ALA A 15 -33.03 37.42 4.86
CA ALA A 15 -33.56 37.79 6.15
C ALA A 15 -34.34 39.11 6.04
N SER A 16 -35.37 39.30 6.87
CA SER A 16 -36.18 40.52 6.89
C SER A 16 -35.49 41.68 7.57
N VAL A 17 -34.38 41.45 8.26
CA VAL A 17 -33.55 42.43 8.96
C VAL A 17 -32.09 42.23 8.62
N LEU A 18 -31.24 43.24 8.82
CA LEU A 18 -29.81 43.16 8.60
C LEU A 18 -29.17 42.19 9.64
N GLY A 19 -28.16 41.45 9.21
CA GLY A 19 -27.45 40.49 10.07
C GLY A 19 -26.53 39.59 9.26
N THR A 20 -25.96 38.58 9.93
CA THR A 20 -24.98 37.65 9.37
C THR A 20 -25.43 36.21 9.53
N PHE A 21 -25.12 35.38 8.54
CA PHE A 21 -25.26 33.93 8.60
C PHE A 21 -23.91 33.29 8.87
N ASN A 22 -23.86 32.37 9.82
CA ASN A 22 -22.67 31.63 10.14
C ASN A 22 -22.98 30.14 10.40
N TRP A 23 -22.06 29.24 10.05
CA TRP A 23 -22.15 27.89 10.47
C TRP A 23 -22.08 27.78 11.99
N LEU A 24 -22.94 26.99 12.60
CA LEU A 24 -22.92 26.77 14.06
C LEU A 24 -21.73 25.95 14.48
N ASP A 25 -21.36 24.94 13.69
CA ASP A 25 -20.14 24.14 13.82
C ASP A 25 -19.30 24.23 12.56
N SER A 26 -18.45 25.24 12.49
CA SER A 26 -17.58 25.49 11.33
C SER A 26 -16.42 24.51 11.22
N LEU A 27 -16.10 23.75 12.28
CA LEU A 27 -14.98 22.79 12.31
C LEU A 27 -15.42 21.38 11.98
N ALA A 28 -16.70 21.11 11.86
CA ALA A 28 -17.20 19.81 11.46
C ALA A 28 -16.63 19.39 10.10
N MET A 29 -16.17 18.14 10.00
CA MET A 29 -15.71 17.49 8.77
C MET A 29 -16.55 16.23 8.53
N PRO A 30 -17.73 16.34 7.92
CA PRO A 30 -18.59 15.19 7.68
C PRO A 30 -17.98 14.26 6.61
N ASN A 31 -18.39 12.99 6.66
CA ASN A 31 -18.10 12.01 5.61
C ASN A 31 -18.75 12.44 4.29
N ALA A 32 -18.39 11.81 3.17
CA ALA A 32 -19.09 11.99 1.90
C ALA A 32 -20.56 11.56 2.04
N GLY A 33 -21.46 12.32 1.42
CA GLY A 33 -22.90 12.12 1.55
C GLY A 33 -23.69 13.40 1.76
N THR A 34 -24.94 13.26 2.18
CA THR A 34 -25.85 14.38 2.40
C THR A 34 -26.22 14.48 3.87
N TYR A 35 -26.07 15.66 4.44
CA TYR A 35 -26.24 15.94 5.86
C TYR A 35 -27.01 17.21 6.11
N TRP A 36 -27.71 17.31 7.25
CA TRP A 36 -28.30 18.53 7.75
C TRP A 36 -27.35 19.20 8.72
N GLN A 37 -26.92 20.44 8.40
CA GLN A 37 -26.03 21.25 9.23
C GLN A 37 -26.73 22.48 9.74
N TYR A 38 -26.39 22.95 10.93
CA TYR A 38 -26.98 24.12 11.53
C TYR A 38 -26.28 25.40 11.12
N VAL A 39 -27.08 26.36 10.72
CA VAL A 39 -26.69 27.75 10.45
C VAL A 39 -27.40 28.67 11.44
N ARG A 40 -26.67 29.61 11.98
CA ARG A 40 -27.21 30.67 12.82
C ARG A 40 -27.27 31.95 12.04
N PHE A 41 -28.47 32.59 12.00
CA PHE A 41 -28.63 33.97 11.64
C PHE A 41 -28.51 34.84 12.90
N THR A 42 -27.61 35.81 12.89
CA THR A 42 -27.43 36.79 13.98
C THR A 42 -27.80 38.17 13.47
N PRO A 43 -28.93 38.77 13.93
CA PRO A 43 -29.28 40.11 13.59
C PRO A 43 -28.25 41.14 14.09
N ASP A 44 -28.06 42.25 13.36
CA ASP A 44 -27.22 43.35 13.82
C ASP A 44 -27.82 44.05 15.06
N ASP A 45 -29.15 44.20 15.09
CA ASP A 45 -29.90 44.71 16.24
C ASP A 45 -30.36 43.55 17.12
N GLN A 46 -29.51 43.13 18.07
CA GLN A 46 -29.80 42.05 19.02
C GLN A 46 -30.64 42.50 20.22
N GLU A 47 -30.91 43.80 20.35
CA GLU A 47 -31.83 44.30 21.39
C GLU A 47 -33.28 44.04 21.00
N SER A 48 -33.60 44.19 19.69
CA SER A 48 -34.96 44.05 19.16
C SER A 48 -35.22 42.64 18.57
N PHE A 49 -34.17 41.92 18.12
CA PHE A 49 -34.30 40.65 17.43
C PHE A 49 -33.39 39.61 18.04
N GLN A 50 -33.88 38.36 18.16
CA GLN A 50 -33.10 37.22 18.67
C GLN A 50 -32.44 36.46 17.51
N PRO A 51 -31.24 35.88 17.71
CA PRO A 51 -30.64 34.94 16.77
C PRO A 51 -31.54 33.74 16.51
N VAL A 52 -31.51 33.23 15.28
CA VAL A 52 -32.29 32.06 14.85
C VAL A 52 -31.37 30.98 14.27
N ASP A 53 -31.54 29.76 14.75
CA ASP A 53 -30.86 28.58 14.22
C ASP A 53 -31.81 27.82 13.30
N PHE A 54 -31.29 27.38 12.17
CA PHE A 54 -32.01 26.51 11.23
C PHE A 54 -31.07 25.57 10.52
N GLN A 55 -31.64 24.53 9.92
CA GLN A 55 -30.83 23.51 9.22
C GLN A 55 -30.82 23.77 7.73
N VAL A 56 -29.67 23.51 7.12
CA VAL A 56 -29.49 23.48 5.66
C VAL A 56 -28.93 22.15 5.26
N GLU A 57 -29.32 21.66 4.10
CA GLU A 57 -28.79 20.46 3.52
C GLU A 57 -27.42 20.74 2.91
N VAL A 58 -26.42 19.92 3.26
CA VAL A 58 -25.05 20.00 2.75
C VAL A 58 -24.74 18.69 2.06
N HIS A 59 -24.30 18.76 0.82
CA HIS A 59 -23.77 17.62 0.08
C HIS A 59 -22.24 17.64 0.09
N VAL A 60 -21.63 16.54 0.52
CA VAL A 60 -20.18 16.36 0.57
C VAL A 60 -19.79 15.36 -0.51
N ASP A 61 -19.08 15.81 -1.52
CA ASP A 61 -18.58 14.95 -2.60
C ASP A 61 -17.48 14.01 -2.12
N THR A 62 -17.36 12.84 -2.76
CA THR A 62 -16.23 11.94 -2.61
C THR A 62 -14.95 12.58 -3.15
N ALA A 63 -13.82 12.34 -2.49
CA ALA A 63 -12.51 12.82 -2.93
C ALA A 63 -11.81 11.81 -3.85
N SER A 64 -10.90 12.28 -4.68
CA SER A 64 -10.05 11.43 -5.48
C SER A 64 -8.85 10.92 -4.67
N GLN A 65 -8.40 9.70 -4.97
CA GLN A 65 -7.18 9.13 -4.41
C GLN A 65 -6.36 8.42 -5.48
N THR A 66 -5.10 8.18 -5.20
CA THR A 66 -4.18 7.41 -6.05
C THR A 66 -3.35 6.48 -5.19
N ILE A 67 -2.89 5.37 -5.79
CA ILE A 67 -1.94 4.46 -5.16
C ILE A 67 -0.55 4.75 -5.71
N THR A 68 0.43 4.87 -4.81
CA THR A 68 1.85 4.95 -5.15
C THR A 68 2.56 3.69 -4.66
N TRP A 69 3.30 3.05 -5.56
CA TRP A 69 4.09 1.87 -5.26
C TRP A 69 5.43 1.97 -5.98
N GLU A 70 6.53 2.05 -5.24
CA GLU A 70 7.88 2.19 -5.81
C GLU A 70 8.40 0.89 -6.44
N LEU A 71 7.76 -0.23 -6.13
CA LEU A 71 8.13 -1.54 -6.68
C LEU A 71 7.56 -1.69 -8.10
N THR A 72 8.43 -1.81 -9.13
CA THR A 72 7.99 -1.96 -10.52
C THR A 72 8.14 -3.40 -11.01
N ASN A 73 9.36 -3.92 -11.05
CA ASN A 73 9.65 -5.31 -11.40
C ASN A 73 10.65 -5.86 -10.39
N PHE A 74 10.41 -7.04 -9.87
CA PHE A 74 11.22 -7.62 -8.81
C PHE A 74 11.57 -9.08 -9.09
N VAL A 75 12.76 -9.50 -8.68
CA VAL A 75 13.21 -10.89 -8.79
C VAL A 75 13.41 -11.44 -7.39
N MET A 76 12.75 -12.57 -7.09
CA MET A 76 12.83 -13.30 -5.82
C MET A 76 13.33 -14.70 -6.06
N LYS A 77 13.87 -15.34 -5.01
CA LYS A 77 14.16 -16.77 -5.00
C LYS A 77 13.06 -17.52 -4.26
N VAL A 78 12.82 -18.75 -4.60
CA VAL A 78 11.91 -19.62 -3.85
C VAL A 78 12.28 -19.60 -2.35
N GLY A 79 11.31 -19.30 -1.50
CA GLY A 79 11.44 -19.15 -0.06
C GLY A 79 11.80 -17.74 0.42
N ASP A 80 12.01 -16.78 -0.47
CA ASP A 80 12.18 -15.37 -0.10
C ASP A 80 10.83 -14.77 0.28
N VAL A 81 10.87 -13.72 1.10
CA VAL A 81 9.72 -12.92 1.52
C VAL A 81 9.91 -11.46 1.15
N LEU A 82 8.83 -10.77 0.81
CA LEU A 82 8.80 -9.36 0.42
C LEU A 82 7.66 -8.65 1.12
N ASN A 83 7.94 -7.57 1.85
CA ASN A 83 6.91 -6.70 2.38
C ASN A 83 6.33 -5.84 1.26
N LEU A 84 5.01 -5.84 1.12
CA LEU A 84 4.28 -5.02 0.15
C LEU A 84 3.98 -3.67 0.81
N THR A 85 4.41 -2.58 0.17
CA THR A 85 4.47 -1.24 0.79
C THR A 85 3.81 -0.16 -0.08
N ALA A 86 2.82 -0.51 -0.90
CA ALA A 86 2.04 0.49 -1.62
C ALA A 86 1.25 1.35 -0.62
N VAL A 87 1.11 2.63 -0.94
CA VAL A 87 0.36 3.58 -0.12
C VAL A 87 -0.68 4.31 -0.97
N ALA A 88 -1.86 4.49 -0.40
CA ALA A 88 -2.90 5.33 -0.99
C ALA A 88 -2.78 6.77 -0.45
N THR A 89 -3.03 7.76 -1.30
CA THR A 89 -3.03 9.18 -0.89
C THR A 89 -4.10 9.52 0.13
N SER A 90 -5.15 8.70 0.23
CA SER A 90 -6.17 8.76 1.28
C SER A 90 -5.66 8.36 2.67
N GLY A 91 -4.54 7.65 2.75
CA GLY A 91 -4.07 7.00 3.97
C GLY A 91 -4.81 5.71 4.34
N LEU A 92 -5.80 5.29 3.53
CA LEU A 92 -6.51 4.03 3.72
C LEU A 92 -5.61 2.83 3.40
N GLU A 93 -5.88 1.70 4.04
CA GLU A 93 -5.11 0.48 3.86
C GLU A 93 -5.25 -0.06 2.44
N VAL A 94 -4.12 -0.36 1.80
CA VAL A 94 -4.07 -0.95 0.45
C VAL A 94 -4.19 -2.46 0.56
N THR A 95 -5.04 -3.04 -0.28
CA THR A 95 -5.21 -4.49 -0.41
C THR A 95 -4.38 -5.02 -1.57
N TYR A 96 -3.92 -6.29 -1.47
CA TYR A 96 -3.09 -6.91 -2.50
C TYR A 96 -3.70 -8.22 -2.95
N THR A 97 -3.67 -8.46 -4.27
CA THR A 97 -4.13 -9.70 -4.90
C THR A 97 -3.05 -10.27 -5.82
N LEU A 98 -3.09 -11.58 -6.02
CA LEU A 98 -2.26 -12.32 -6.98
C LEU A 98 -3.11 -12.74 -8.17
N ASP A 99 -2.51 -12.77 -9.36
CA ASP A 99 -3.12 -13.39 -10.54
C ASP A 99 -3.03 -14.92 -10.49
N ASP A 100 -2.02 -15.47 -9.80
CA ASP A 100 -1.84 -16.93 -9.60
C ASP A 100 -1.19 -17.21 -8.24
N ASP A 101 -1.90 -17.91 -7.36
CA ASP A 101 -1.47 -18.29 -6.02
C ASP A 101 -0.58 -19.56 -5.99
N THR A 102 -0.36 -20.20 -7.13
CA THR A 102 0.54 -21.34 -7.26
C THR A 102 2.00 -20.95 -7.01
N TYR A 103 2.39 -19.75 -7.43
CA TYR A 103 3.79 -19.32 -7.39
C TYR A 103 4.15 -18.53 -6.14
N ALA A 104 3.18 -17.89 -5.51
CA ALA A 104 3.38 -17.07 -4.31
C ALA A 104 2.11 -17.03 -3.46
N GLU A 105 2.25 -16.64 -2.19
CA GLU A 105 1.12 -16.34 -1.31
C GLU A 105 1.30 -14.98 -0.65
N ILE A 106 0.20 -14.33 -0.29
CA ILE A 106 0.20 -13.08 0.46
C ILE A 106 -0.50 -13.29 1.80
N ASN A 107 0.23 -13.02 2.88
CA ASN A 107 -0.31 -13.02 4.24
C ASN A 107 0.09 -11.73 4.96
N ASN A 108 -0.88 -10.95 5.45
CA ASN A 108 -0.64 -9.68 6.17
C ASN A 108 0.34 -8.75 5.43
N ASN A 109 0.09 -8.51 4.14
CA ASN A 109 0.91 -7.66 3.27
C ASN A 109 2.37 -8.16 3.09
N VAL A 110 2.62 -9.44 3.36
CA VAL A 110 3.90 -10.10 3.11
C VAL A 110 3.71 -11.15 2.02
N LEU A 111 4.43 -10.98 0.92
CA LEU A 111 4.51 -11.94 -0.17
C LEU A 111 5.59 -12.97 0.13
N THR A 112 5.25 -14.26 -0.01
CA THR A 112 6.18 -15.39 0.08
C THR A 112 6.28 -16.09 -1.26
N ALA A 113 7.49 -16.26 -1.79
CA ALA A 113 7.74 -16.97 -3.04
C ALA A 113 7.72 -18.50 -2.81
N LEU A 114 6.77 -19.22 -3.43
CA LEU A 114 6.57 -20.66 -3.23
C LEU A 114 7.21 -21.51 -4.31
N GLN A 115 7.11 -21.10 -5.58
CA GLN A 115 7.54 -21.90 -6.73
C GLN A 115 8.15 -21.01 -7.81
N VAL A 116 9.04 -21.59 -8.63
CA VAL A 116 9.63 -20.92 -9.80
C VAL A 116 8.54 -20.58 -10.80
N GLY A 117 8.47 -19.31 -11.19
CA GLY A 117 7.47 -18.82 -12.13
C GLY A 117 7.43 -17.30 -12.18
N MET A 118 6.33 -16.78 -12.70
CA MET A 118 6.04 -15.35 -12.73
C MET A 118 4.66 -15.14 -12.13
N VAL A 119 4.50 -14.07 -11.34
CA VAL A 119 3.24 -13.67 -10.73
C VAL A 119 3.09 -12.17 -10.78
N THR A 120 1.86 -11.70 -10.98
CA THR A 120 1.50 -10.29 -10.90
C THR A 120 0.85 -10.02 -9.55
N VAL A 121 1.40 -9.08 -8.80
CA VAL A 121 0.77 -8.54 -7.59
C VAL A 121 0.07 -7.25 -7.97
N THR A 122 -1.21 -7.13 -7.61
CA THR A 122 -2.00 -5.92 -7.82
C THR A 122 -2.38 -5.30 -6.49
N ALA A 123 -2.05 -4.03 -6.31
CA ALA A 123 -2.42 -3.18 -5.19
C ALA A 123 -3.70 -2.42 -5.53
N SER A 124 -4.70 -2.45 -4.66
CA SER A 124 -6.02 -1.82 -4.85
C SER A 124 -6.49 -1.12 -3.59
N GLN A 125 -7.29 -0.06 -3.75
CA GLN A 125 -8.00 0.63 -2.67
C GLN A 125 -9.33 1.17 -3.23
N ASP A 126 -10.45 0.74 -2.66
CA ASP A 126 -11.81 1.04 -3.17
C ASP A 126 -12.41 2.36 -2.64
N GLY A 127 -11.72 3.03 -1.71
CA GLY A 127 -12.16 4.30 -1.13
C GLY A 127 -13.02 4.16 0.12
N THR A 128 -13.25 2.93 0.57
CA THR A 128 -14.10 2.58 1.70
C THR A 128 -13.28 2.34 2.96
N TYR A 129 -13.77 2.77 4.11
CA TYR A 129 -13.24 2.38 5.41
C TYR A 129 -14.38 2.10 6.40
N VAL A 130 -14.07 1.32 7.41
CA VAL A 130 -14.98 1.00 8.51
C VAL A 130 -14.45 1.67 9.78
N ASP A 131 -15.30 2.44 10.46
CA ASP A 131 -14.92 3.13 11.69
C ASP A 131 -14.88 2.18 12.91
N GLU A 132 -14.51 2.71 14.06
CA GLU A 132 -14.43 1.95 15.34
C GLU A 132 -15.78 1.41 15.83
N PHE A 133 -16.90 1.93 15.31
CA PHE A 133 -18.27 1.50 15.64
C PHE A 133 -18.79 0.44 14.66
N GLY A 134 -18.06 0.18 13.55
CA GLY A 134 -18.43 -0.77 12.51
C GLY A 134 -19.24 -0.15 11.37
N ASP A 135 -19.37 1.18 11.32
CA ASP A 135 -20.04 1.89 10.24
C ASP A 135 -19.10 2.04 9.03
N GLU A 136 -19.65 1.75 7.83
CA GLU A 136 -18.91 1.81 6.58
C GLU A 136 -19.14 3.15 5.87
N TYR A 137 -18.06 3.77 5.40
CA TYR A 137 -18.07 5.04 4.69
C TYR A 137 -17.24 4.97 3.41
N THR A 138 -17.78 5.50 2.31
CA THR A 138 -17.07 5.62 1.02
C THR A 138 -16.74 7.10 0.78
N ASN A 139 -15.62 7.55 1.35
CA ASN A 139 -15.18 8.95 1.31
C ASN A 139 -14.32 9.28 0.08
N TYR A 140 -13.80 8.27 -0.59
CA TYR A 140 -12.96 8.41 -1.77
C TYR A 140 -13.52 7.59 -2.93
N PHE A 141 -13.23 8.01 -4.16
CA PHE A 141 -13.37 7.12 -5.31
C PHE A 141 -12.35 5.99 -5.21
N ALA A 142 -12.66 4.84 -5.81
CA ALA A 142 -11.66 3.77 -5.96
C ALA A 142 -10.44 4.31 -6.70
N ALA A 143 -9.25 3.96 -6.22
CA ALA A 143 -8.00 4.29 -6.91
C ALA A 143 -7.81 3.38 -8.13
N ASP A 144 -7.15 3.87 -9.16
CA ASP A 144 -6.65 3.00 -10.24
C ASP A 144 -5.66 1.98 -9.66
N PRO A 145 -5.86 0.67 -9.87
CA PRO A 145 -4.98 -0.35 -9.34
C PRO A 145 -3.56 -0.23 -9.90
N VAL A 146 -2.55 -0.54 -9.08
CA VAL A 146 -1.13 -0.55 -9.48
C VAL A 146 -0.60 -1.96 -9.40
N SER A 147 0.05 -2.45 -10.46
CA SER A 147 0.56 -3.81 -10.53
C SER A 147 2.08 -3.87 -10.62
N CYS A 148 2.67 -4.90 -10.03
CA CYS A 148 4.09 -5.23 -10.07
C CYS A 148 4.27 -6.67 -10.57
N PHE A 149 5.21 -6.87 -11.51
CA PHE A 149 5.58 -8.20 -12.00
C PHE A 149 6.73 -8.76 -11.17
N ILE A 150 6.53 -9.96 -10.62
CA ILE A 150 7.52 -10.66 -9.82
C ILE A 150 7.96 -11.93 -10.54
N THR A 151 9.26 -12.03 -10.77
CA THR A 151 9.88 -13.23 -11.32
C THR A 151 10.48 -14.04 -10.18
N ILE A 152 10.02 -15.27 -9.98
CA ILE A 152 10.52 -16.16 -8.95
C ILE A 152 11.47 -17.16 -9.59
N VAL A 153 12.74 -17.14 -9.16
CA VAL A 153 13.79 -18.06 -9.63
C VAL A 153 14.11 -19.13 -8.59
N ALA A 154 14.75 -20.18 -9.02
CA ALA A 154 15.19 -21.24 -8.11
C ALA A 154 16.10 -20.66 -7.01
N LYS A 155 15.94 -21.16 -5.80
CA LYS A 155 16.90 -20.91 -4.71
C LYS A 155 18.26 -21.42 -5.15
N ASP A 156 19.32 -20.62 -4.98
CA ASP A 156 20.67 -21.09 -5.22
C ASP A 156 20.89 -22.33 -4.34
N VAL A 157 20.81 -23.49 -4.95
CA VAL A 157 21.29 -24.70 -4.30
C VAL A 157 22.79 -24.49 -4.26
N ASN A 158 23.32 -24.19 -3.08
CA ASN A 158 24.74 -24.28 -2.86
C ASN A 158 25.06 -25.77 -3.03
N THR A 159 25.23 -26.21 -4.29
CA THR A 159 25.77 -27.52 -4.59
C THR A 159 27.27 -27.47 -4.30
N GLY A 160 27.60 -27.04 -3.09
CA GLY A 160 28.75 -27.60 -2.44
C GLY A 160 28.47 -29.10 -2.28
N THR A 161 28.59 -29.83 -3.38
CA THR A 161 28.83 -31.25 -3.30
C THR A 161 30.13 -31.37 -2.54
N ASP A 162 30.03 -31.32 -1.23
CA ASP A 162 30.96 -32.01 -0.39
C ASP A 162 30.74 -33.51 -0.70
N LEU A 163 31.27 -33.91 -1.86
CA LEU A 163 31.44 -35.34 -2.16
C LEU A 163 32.51 -35.84 -1.18
N THR A 164 32.09 -36.03 0.06
CA THR A 164 32.87 -36.81 1.04
C THR A 164 32.84 -38.24 0.57
N PHE A 165 33.75 -38.58 -0.31
CA PHE A 165 34.12 -39.98 -0.50
C PHE A 165 34.79 -40.44 0.81
N PRO A 166 34.26 -41.50 1.47
CA PRO A 166 34.84 -41.97 2.71
C PRO A 166 36.34 -42.24 2.48
N GLY A 167 37.21 -41.49 3.18
CA GLY A 167 38.65 -41.72 3.16
C GLY A 167 39.50 -40.82 2.26
N VAL A 168 38.91 -39.87 1.49
CA VAL A 168 39.70 -38.95 0.63
C VAL A 168 39.39 -37.49 0.94
N LYS A 169 40.31 -36.82 1.62
CA LYS A 169 40.25 -35.35 1.80
C LYS A 169 40.68 -34.66 0.50
N ALA A 170 39.75 -33.97 -0.15
CA ALA A 170 40.05 -33.06 -1.24
C ALA A 170 39.83 -31.62 -0.77
N THR A 171 40.72 -30.72 -1.11
CA THR A 171 40.62 -29.29 -0.79
C THR A 171 40.42 -28.48 -2.09
N LYS A 172 39.45 -27.59 -2.09
CA LYS A 172 39.20 -26.70 -3.19
C LYS A 172 40.03 -25.41 -3.02
N ILE A 173 40.78 -24.98 -4.01
CA ILE A 173 41.50 -23.71 -4.00
C ILE A 173 41.19 -22.89 -5.26
N ILE A 174 41.21 -21.56 -5.13
CA ILE A 174 41.16 -20.64 -6.26
C ILE A 174 42.54 -19.97 -6.35
N ARG A 175 43.22 -20.09 -7.50
CA ARG A 175 44.45 -19.39 -7.81
C ARG A 175 44.28 -18.69 -9.16
N ASP A 176 44.56 -17.39 -9.22
CA ASP A 176 44.43 -16.57 -10.43
C ASP A 176 43.05 -16.68 -11.10
N GLY A 177 41.96 -16.68 -10.28
CA GLY A 177 40.58 -16.78 -10.75
C GLY A 177 40.17 -18.17 -11.28
N ARG A 178 41.02 -19.16 -11.19
CA ARG A 178 40.75 -20.55 -11.62
C ARG A 178 40.56 -21.48 -10.44
N LEU A 179 39.62 -22.39 -10.57
CA LEU A 179 39.34 -23.42 -9.56
C LEU A 179 40.29 -24.63 -9.74
N TYR A 180 40.90 -25.09 -8.64
CA TYR A 180 41.68 -26.30 -8.56
C TYR A 180 41.23 -27.15 -7.40
N ILE A 181 41.47 -28.46 -7.51
CA ILE A 181 41.18 -29.45 -6.48
C ILE A 181 42.48 -30.08 -6.04
N ILE A 182 42.81 -30.00 -4.75
CA ILE A 182 43.98 -30.67 -4.16
C ILE A 182 43.49 -32.03 -3.61
N ARG A 183 44.11 -33.10 -4.05
CA ARG A 183 43.83 -34.46 -3.58
C ARG A 183 45.15 -35.25 -3.50
N ASN A 184 45.41 -35.86 -2.36
CA ASN A 184 46.64 -36.65 -2.11
C ASN A 184 47.95 -35.90 -2.47
N GLY A 185 48.00 -34.58 -2.22
CA GLY A 185 49.17 -33.77 -2.50
C GLY A 185 49.32 -33.29 -3.95
N HIS A 186 48.43 -33.70 -4.86
CA HIS A 186 48.43 -33.25 -6.25
C HIS A 186 47.34 -32.20 -6.48
N ILE A 187 47.58 -31.25 -7.38
CA ILE A 187 46.64 -30.22 -7.79
C ILE A 187 46.04 -30.62 -9.16
N TYR A 188 44.72 -30.65 -9.23
CA TYR A 188 43.94 -30.96 -10.42
C TYR A 188 43.19 -29.73 -10.91
N ASN A 189 43.09 -29.54 -12.22
CA ASN A 189 42.18 -28.57 -12.81
C ASN A 189 40.74 -29.13 -12.86
N VAL A 190 39.77 -28.31 -13.29
CA VAL A 190 38.35 -28.69 -13.40
C VAL A 190 38.08 -29.84 -14.35
N ASN A 191 39.01 -30.17 -15.24
CA ASN A 191 38.96 -31.31 -16.18
C ASN A 191 39.58 -32.59 -15.60
N GLY A 192 40.03 -32.55 -14.35
CA GLY A 192 40.67 -33.71 -13.69
C GLY A 192 42.13 -33.95 -14.09
N GLN A 193 42.78 -33.01 -14.77
CA GLN A 193 44.19 -33.10 -15.15
C GLN A 193 45.06 -32.59 -14.01
N VAL A 194 46.14 -33.34 -13.70
CA VAL A 194 47.15 -32.88 -12.73
C VAL A 194 47.92 -31.70 -13.32
N VAL A 195 48.04 -30.63 -12.55
CA VAL A 195 48.73 -29.39 -12.94
C VAL A 195 49.97 -29.12 -12.07
N GLU A 196 50.03 -29.77 -10.90
CA GLU A 196 51.18 -29.79 -9.97
C GLU A 196 51.16 -31.03 -9.10
#